data_475199b869a08aecc609d138e0c4ea71
#
_entry.id   475199b869a08aecc609d138e0c4ea71
#
_cell.length_a   1.000
_cell.length_b   1.000
_cell.length_c   1.000
_cell.angle_alpha   90.00
_cell.angle_beta   90.00
_cell.angle_gamma   90.00
#
_symmetry.space_group_name_H-M   'P 1'
#
loop_
_entity.id
_entity.type
_entity.pdbx_description
1 polymer ?
#
loop_
_entity_poly.entity_id
_entity_poly.type
_entity_poly.pdbx_seq_one_letter_code
_entity_poly.pdbx_strand_id
1 'polypeptide(L)'
;MQTMRFFVVAVVVSYNRSKLLKECLDGISSQSRKPDQVLVVDNASEDGPVDVVLSHPSKPDLVRLHHNMGGAGGFVAGMAAALANIPPGCEAYLWLMDDDVVPQPDALSGLLDAASEAHTDNGSWPALLGSEAVWVDGRVHGMNKPRRRLPIRNGRPQLQVSAHAYQVRSLSFVSCLVNVRAIQAAGTLPRAAFFLWNDDFEYTSRLLKTGIGYYVPASRVWHKTKVFGSSDADPGSRFFYEVRNKIWMFRFSRGNFTAIELLALLVATGRRWLLTFVRAHDRRQILHCLSRGFKAGLATRPSSNHDLFAREPEVQALIDRADQGRQAVIR
;
A
#
# COMPACT_ATOMS: atom_id res chain seq x y z
N MET A 1 -23.47 20.80 13.06
CA MET A 1 -22.15 20.20 12.82
C MET A 1 -21.73 20.58 11.39
N GLN A 2 -20.66 21.37 11.24
CA GLN A 2 -20.09 21.57 9.91
C GLN A 2 -19.63 20.20 9.41
N THR A 3 -20.16 19.76 8.27
CA THR A 3 -19.66 18.57 7.56
C THR A 3 -18.20 18.83 7.20
N MET A 4 -17.29 18.20 7.91
CA MET A 4 -15.85 18.33 7.64
C MET A 4 -15.57 17.80 6.23
N ARG A 5 -15.00 18.64 5.38
CA ARG A 5 -14.72 18.30 4.00
C ARG A 5 -13.36 17.59 3.93
N PHE A 6 -13.35 16.31 3.55
CA PHE A 6 -12.15 15.59 3.21
C PHE A 6 -11.64 15.96 1.83
N PHE A 7 -10.33 16.03 1.66
CA PHE A 7 -9.68 16.07 0.35
C PHE A 7 -9.03 14.71 0.08
N VAL A 8 -9.41 14.06 -0.99
CA VAL A 8 -8.94 12.71 -1.32
C VAL A 8 -8.30 12.70 -2.69
N VAL A 9 -7.04 12.23 -2.76
CA VAL A 9 -6.35 11.92 -4.02
C VAL A 9 -6.31 10.41 -4.18
N ALA A 10 -6.97 9.88 -5.21
CA ALA A 10 -6.80 8.49 -5.60
C ALA A 10 -5.49 8.33 -6.38
N VAL A 11 -4.64 7.41 -5.96
CA VAL A 11 -3.37 7.09 -6.61
C VAL A 11 -3.43 5.66 -7.13
N VAL A 12 -3.32 5.51 -8.44
CA VAL A 12 -3.36 4.22 -9.15
C VAL A 12 -1.99 3.94 -9.76
N VAL A 13 -1.37 2.81 -9.43
CA VAL A 13 -0.12 2.38 -10.04
C VAL A 13 -0.40 1.34 -11.12
N SER A 14 0.09 1.58 -12.35
CA SER A 14 -0.13 0.69 -13.49
C SER A 14 1.16 0.24 -14.13
N TYR A 15 1.18 -1.06 -14.53
CA TYR A 15 2.27 -1.64 -15.31
C TYR A 15 1.77 -2.75 -16.24
N ASN A 16 1.76 -2.49 -17.55
CA ASN A 16 1.38 -3.44 -18.60
C ASN A 16 -0.01 -4.09 -18.38
N ARG A 17 -1.01 -3.27 -18.00
CA ARG A 17 -2.39 -3.69 -17.72
C ARG A 17 -3.42 -2.62 -18.10
N SER A 18 -3.26 -2.00 -19.27
CA SER A 18 -4.10 -0.90 -19.75
C SER A 18 -5.61 -1.17 -19.67
N LYS A 19 -6.06 -2.40 -19.95
CA LYS A 19 -7.47 -2.80 -19.84
C LYS A 19 -7.98 -2.78 -18.39
N LEU A 20 -7.19 -3.30 -17.45
CA LEU A 20 -7.56 -3.30 -16.03
C LEU A 20 -7.50 -1.88 -15.46
N LEU A 21 -6.50 -1.08 -15.88
CA LEU A 21 -6.43 0.34 -15.55
C LEU A 21 -7.72 1.07 -15.94
N LYS A 22 -8.24 0.81 -17.14
CA LYS A 22 -9.52 1.41 -17.57
C LYS A 22 -10.66 1.04 -16.62
N GLU A 23 -10.79 -0.23 -16.27
CA GLU A 23 -11.84 -0.69 -15.35
C GLU A 23 -11.67 -0.10 -13.94
N CYS A 24 -10.43 0.05 -13.46
CA CYS A 24 -10.12 0.73 -12.21
C CYS A 24 -10.61 2.19 -12.23
N LEU A 25 -10.28 2.94 -13.31
CA LEU A 25 -10.69 4.33 -13.47
C LEU A 25 -12.21 4.47 -13.62
N ASP A 26 -12.88 3.56 -14.34
CA ASP A 26 -14.34 3.50 -14.40
C ASP A 26 -14.95 3.30 -13.00
N GLY A 27 -14.39 2.40 -12.19
CA GLY A 27 -14.80 2.16 -10.80
C GLY A 27 -14.59 3.38 -9.88
N ILE A 28 -13.48 4.09 -10.03
CA ILE A 28 -13.21 5.35 -9.31
C ILE A 28 -14.21 6.45 -9.72
N SER A 29 -14.51 6.54 -11.01
CA SER A 29 -15.42 7.56 -11.54
C SER A 29 -16.88 7.33 -11.14
N SER A 30 -17.25 6.08 -10.84
CA SER A 30 -18.60 5.67 -10.44
C SER A 30 -18.84 5.76 -8.93
N GLN A 31 -17.85 6.21 -8.15
CA GLN A 31 -18.02 6.35 -6.70
C GLN A 31 -19.13 7.33 -6.32
N SER A 32 -19.97 6.98 -5.33
CA SER A 32 -20.98 7.86 -4.74
C SER A 32 -20.35 9.12 -4.12
N ARG A 33 -19.18 8.96 -3.48
CA ARG A 33 -18.25 10.04 -3.13
C ARG A 33 -17.01 9.94 -4.01
N LYS A 34 -16.91 10.77 -5.04
CA LYS A 34 -15.73 10.80 -5.92
C LYS A 34 -14.51 11.33 -5.18
N PRO A 35 -13.28 10.83 -5.43
CA PRO A 35 -12.07 11.52 -4.99
C PRO A 35 -12.02 12.92 -5.61
N ASP A 36 -11.32 13.85 -4.95
CA ASP A 36 -11.16 15.22 -5.43
C ASP A 36 -10.15 15.30 -6.58
N GLN A 37 -9.21 14.33 -6.62
CA GLN A 37 -8.21 14.18 -7.68
C GLN A 37 -7.93 12.70 -7.94
N VAL A 38 -7.62 12.35 -9.17
CA VAL A 38 -7.15 11.01 -9.56
C VAL A 38 -5.80 11.15 -10.22
N LEU A 39 -4.82 10.41 -9.73
CA LEU A 39 -3.46 10.37 -10.23
C LEU A 39 -3.10 8.94 -10.64
N VAL A 40 -2.69 8.77 -11.89
CA VAL A 40 -2.16 7.51 -12.41
C VAL A 40 -0.65 7.58 -12.50
N VAL A 41 0.03 6.55 -12.03
CA VAL A 41 1.46 6.36 -12.25
C VAL A 41 1.64 5.26 -13.29
N ASP A 42 2.09 5.64 -14.48
CA ASP A 42 2.56 4.69 -15.50
C ASP A 42 4.00 4.27 -15.18
N ASN A 43 4.19 3.04 -14.76
CA ASN A 43 5.46 2.50 -14.33
C ASN A 43 6.29 1.93 -15.51
N ALA A 44 6.44 2.73 -16.57
CA ALA A 44 7.10 2.39 -17.85
C ALA A 44 6.41 1.22 -18.58
N SER A 45 5.11 1.31 -18.80
CA SER A 45 4.35 0.32 -19.56
C SER A 45 4.55 0.45 -21.07
N GLU A 46 4.38 -0.67 -21.78
CA GLU A 46 4.47 -0.77 -23.24
C GLU A 46 3.11 -1.00 -23.91
N ASP A 47 2.04 -1.20 -23.13
CA ASP A 47 0.70 -1.59 -23.61
C ASP A 47 -0.29 -0.43 -23.76
N GLY A 48 0.20 0.82 -23.75
CA GLY A 48 -0.60 2.01 -24.04
C GLY A 48 -1.47 2.56 -22.90
N PRO A 49 -1.04 2.54 -21.60
CA PRO A 49 -1.82 3.10 -20.51
C PRO A 49 -1.99 4.62 -20.63
N VAL A 50 -1.04 5.31 -21.28
CA VAL A 50 -1.13 6.75 -21.54
C VAL A 50 -2.37 7.11 -22.33
N ASP A 51 -2.70 6.35 -23.39
CA ASP A 51 -3.90 6.57 -24.19
C ASP A 51 -5.18 6.37 -23.37
N VAL A 52 -5.18 5.36 -22.47
CA VAL A 52 -6.29 5.14 -21.54
C VAL A 52 -6.49 6.35 -20.64
N VAL A 53 -5.42 6.87 -20.04
CA VAL A 53 -5.49 8.03 -19.13
C VAL A 53 -5.96 9.28 -19.88
N LEU A 54 -5.35 9.59 -21.02
CA LEU A 54 -5.67 10.81 -21.80
C LEU A 54 -7.10 10.80 -22.38
N SER A 55 -7.62 9.62 -22.74
CA SER A 55 -8.97 9.48 -23.29
C SER A 55 -10.05 9.29 -22.21
N HIS A 56 -9.67 9.06 -20.95
CA HIS A 56 -10.65 8.76 -19.91
C HIS A 56 -11.48 10.00 -19.51
N PRO A 57 -12.82 9.88 -19.38
CA PRO A 57 -13.70 11.03 -19.07
C PRO A 57 -13.38 11.75 -17.75
N SER A 58 -12.79 11.06 -16.76
CA SER A 58 -12.40 11.66 -15.48
C SER A 58 -11.12 12.50 -15.55
N LYS A 59 -10.42 12.47 -16.69
CA LYS A 59 -9.17 13.21 -16.94
C LYS A 59 -8.18 13.09 -15.76
N PRO A 60 -7.72 11.89 -15.43
CA PRO A 60 -6.77 11.73 -14.35
C PRO A 60 -5.43 12.38 -14.69
N ASP A 61 -4.72 12.87 -13.67
CA ASP A 61 -3.33 13.30 -13.83
C ASP A 61 -2.42 12.09 -14.08
N LEU A 62 -1.33 12.30 -14.80
CA LEU A 62 -0.39 11.25 -15.17
C LEU A 62 1.02 11.56 -14.72
N VAL A 63 1.60 10.65 -13.95
CA VAL A 63 3.05 10.57 -13.70
C VAL A 63 3.60 9.41 -14.51
N ARG A 64 4.51 9.69 -15.43
CA ARG A 64 5.13 8.67 -16.26
C ARG A 64 6.57 8.44 -15.84
N LEU A 65 6.90 7.21 -15.45
CA LEU A 65 8.26 6.79 -15.15
C LEU A 65 8.94 6.27 -16.44
N HIS A 66 10.23 6.51 -16.57
CA HIS A 66 11.02 6.03 -17.73
C HIS A 66 11.48 4.57 -17.54
N HIS A 67 11.44 4.06 -16.31
CA HIS A 67 11.86 2.70 -15.96
C HIS A 67 10.86 2.06 -15.01
N ASN A 68 10.69 0.74 -15.13
CA ASN A 68 9.89 -0.02 -14.16
C ASN A 68 10.58 -0.02 -12.78
N MET A 69 10.03 0.74 -11.85
CA MET A 69 10.49 0.86 -10.46
C MET A 69 9.81 -0.13 -9.50
N GLY A 70 9.05 -1.12 -10.05
CA GLY A 70 8.21 -2.02 -9.28
C GLY A 70 7.00 -1.32 -8.66
N GLY A 71 6.09 -2.09 -8.06
CA GLY A 71 4.94 -1.51 -7.35
C GLY A 71 5.37 -0.54 -6.26
N ALA A 72 6.40 -0.89 -5.49
CA ALA A 72 6.94 -0.04 -4.43
C ALA A 72 7.38 1.34 -4.95
N GLY A 73 8.11 1.39 -6.08
CA GLY A 73 8.54 2.64 -6.70
C GLY A 73 7.39 3.44 -7.29
N GLY A 74 6.42 2.76 -7.92
CA GLY A 74 5.20 3.40 -8.43
C GLY A 74 4.42 4.10 -7.32
N PHE A 75 4.20 3.44 -6.17
CA PHE A 75 3.54 4.08 -5.02
C PHE A 75 4.35 5.23 -4.44
N VAL A 76 5.68 5.13 -4.37
CA VAL A 76 6.52 6.25 -3.91
C VAL A 76 6.35 7.47 -4.83
N ALA A 77 6.42 7.29 -6.15
CA ALA A 77 6.24 8.36 -7.12
C ALA A 77 4.84 8.99 -7.03
N GLY A 78 3.80 8.15 -7.00
CA GLY A 78 2.41 8.60 -6.90
C GLY A 78 2.10 9.33 -5.60
N MET A 79 2.57 8.82 -4.46
CA MET A 79 2.40 9.50 -3.17
C MET A 79 3.13 10.84 -3.12
N ALA A 80 4.37 10.92 -3.64
CA ALA A 80 5.12 12.17 -3.69
C ALA A 80 4.42 13.22 -4.54
N ALA A 81 3.92 12.84 -5.72
CA ALA A 81 3.18 13.73 -6.61
C ALA A 81 1.83 14.17 -5.99
N ALA A 82 1.10 13.25 -5.38
CA ALA A 82 -0.17 13.57 -4.72
C ALA A 82 0.01 14.53 -3.55
N LEU A 83 1.06 14.35 -2.73
CA LEU A 83 1.35 15.23 -1.58
C LEU A 83 1.65 16.68 -1.99
N ALA A 84 2.20 16.88 -3.18
CA ALA A 84 2.50 18.22 -3.70
C ALA A 84 1.24 19.04 -4.02
N ASN A 85 0.09 18.36 -4.21
CA ASN A 85 -1.17 18.97 -4.62
C ASN A 85 -2.20 19.08 -3.48
N ILE A 86 -1.84 18.73 -2.24
CA ILE A 86 -2.77 18.80 -1.10
C ILE A 86 -3.00 20.28 -0.70
N PRO A 87 -4.25 20.77 -0.71
CA PRO A 87 -4.56 22.10 -0.25
C PRO A 87 -4.26 22.27 1.25
N PRO A 88 -3.79 23.44 1.66
CA PRO A 88 -3.55 23.71 3.08
C PRO A 88 -4.88 23.74 3.88
N GLY A 89 -4.82 23.28 5.13
CA GLY A 89 -5.93 23.43 6.09
C GLY A 89 -7.07 22.42 5.95
N CYS A 90 -7.00 21.45 5.03
CA CYS A 90 -7.98 20.38 4.92
C CYS A 90 -7.52 19.08 5.62
N GLU A 91 -8.48 18.21 5.96
CA GLU A 91 -8.20 16.84 6.34
C GLU A 91 -8.07 16.02 5.04
N ALA A 92 -6.88 15.50 4.77
CA ALA A 92 -6.57 14.89 3.48
C ALA A 92 -6.12 13.43 3.60
N TYR A 93 -6.48 12.65 2.59
CA TYR A 93 -6.11 11.25 2.44
C TYR A 93 -5.61 10.93 1.04
N LEU A 94 -4.66 10.02 0.94
CA LEU A 94 -4.29 9.34 -0.30
C LEU A 94 -4.97 7.98 -0.35
N TRP A 95 -5.70 7.69 -1.42
CA TRP A 95 -6.36 6.42 -1.64
C TRP A 95 -5.54 5.58 -2.63
N LEU A 96 -4.73 4.67 -2.10
CA LEU A 96 -3.75 3.89 -2.85
C LEU A 96 -4.34 2.59 -3.37
N MET A 97 -4.10 2.27 -4.65
CA MET A 97 -4.51 1.02 -5.27
C MET A 97 -3.68 0.65 -6.50
N ASP A 98 -3.66 -0.66 -6.83
CA ASP A 98 -3.12 -1.18 -8.07
C ASP A 98 -4.15 -1.07 -9.22
N ASP A 99 -3.69 -1.19 -10.46
CA ASP A 99 -4.52 -1.14 -11.68
C ASP A 99 -5.54 -2.27 -11.82
N ASP A 100 -5.39 -3.37 -11.08
CA ASP A 100 -6.33 -4.51 -11.06
C ASP A 100 -7.35 -4.46 -9.91
N VAL A 101 -7.44 -3.30 -9.25
CA VAL A 101 -8.42 -3.02 -8.19
C VAL A 101 -9.56 -2.16 -8.75
N VAL A 102 -10.79 -2.67 -8.67
CA VAL A 102 -11.99 -1.94 -9.11
C VAL A 102 -12.88 -1.64 -7.90
N PRO A 103 -12.95 -0.39 -7.43
CA PRO A 103 -13.78 -0.03 -6.28
C PRO A 103 -15.27 -0.20 -6.59
N GLN A 104 -16.03 -0.76 -5.62
CA GLN A 104 -17.49 -0.74 -5.67
C GLN A 104 -18.02 0.67 -5.39
N PRO A 105 -19.26 1.03 -5.81
CA PRO A 105 -19.74 2.41 -5.80
C PRO A 105 -19.61 3.16 -4.46
N ASP A 106 -19.71 2.47 -3.33
CA ASP A 106 -19.66 3.07 -2.00
C ASP A 106 -18.33 2.80 -1.26
N ALA A 107 -17.28 2.39 -2.00
CA ALA A 107 -16.02 2.01 -1.37
C ALA A 107 -15.37 3.22 -0.66
N LEU A 108 -15.26 4.36 -1.32
CA LEU A 108 -14.65 5.55 -0.73
C LEU A 108 -15.52 6.16 0.37
N SER A 109 -16.84 6.27 0.16
CA SER A 109 -17.74 6.79 1.20
C SER A 109 -17.67 5.95 2.46
N GLY A 110 -17.67 4.61 2.34
CA GLY A 110 -17.55 3.72 3.50
C GLY A 110 -16.24 3.88 4.28
N LEU A 111 -15.11 4.17 3.60
CA LEU A 111 -13.85 4.49 4.28
C LEU A 111 -13.90 5.83 4.99
N LEU A 112 -14.50 6.86 4.39
CA LEU A 112 -14.60 8.21 4.97
C LEU A 112 -15.60 8.26 6.13
N ASP A 113 -16.68 7.50 6.06
CA ASP A 113 -17.63 7.35 7.16
C ASP A 113 -16.97 6.69 8.36
N ALA A 114 -16.20 5.60 8.11
CA ALA A 114 -15.43 4.96 9.16
C ALA A 114 -14.35 5.89 9.75
N ALA A 115 -13.71 6.74 8.93
CA ALA A 115 -12.77 7.75 9.42
C ALA A 115 -13.45 8.76 10.35
N SER A 116 -14.63 9.25 9.96
CA SER A 116 -15.41 10.20 10.73
C SER A 116 -15.89 9.63 12.06
N GLU A 117 -16.37 8.38 12.04
CA GLU A 117 -16.79 7.65 13.24
C GLU A 117 -15.61 7.46 14.20
N ALA A 118 -14.46 6.98 13.67
CA ALA A 118 -13.24 6.82 14.46
C ALA A 118 -12.75 8.13 15.07
N HIS A 119 -12.87 9.25 14.36
CA HIS A 119 -12.50 10.56 14.88
C HIS A 119 -13.44 11.00 16.00
N THR A 120 -14.73 10.78 15.83
CA THR A 120 -15.73 11.11 16.86
C THR A 120 -15.46 10.34 18.15
N ASP A 121 -15.13 9.04 18.03
CA ASP A 121 -14.88 8.17 19.18
C ASP A 121 -13.54 8.47 19.88
N ASN A 122 -12.55 9.01 19.17
CA ASN A 122 -11.15 9.07 19.66
C ASN A 122 -10.56 10.46 19.73
N GLY A 123 -11.20 11.46 19.15
CA GLY A 123 -10.63 12.80 18.99
C GLY A 123 -9.45 12.88 18.02
N SER A 124 -9.14 11.79 17.28
CA SER A 124 -8.03 11.76 16.32
C SER A 124 -8.38 10.99 15.05
N TRP A 125 -7.92 11.48 13.91
CA TRP A 125 -8.13 10.83 12.63
C TRP A 125 -7.30 9.55 12.51
N PRO A 126 -7.88 8.45 11.98
CA PRO A 126 -7.11 7.23 11.74
C PRO A 126 -6.01 7.49 10.71
N ALA A 127 -4.83 6.90 10.96
CA ALA A 127 -3.70 6.96 10.07
C ALA A 127 -3.95 6.17 8.77
N LEU A 128 -4.72 5.09 8.88
CA LEU A 128 -4.98 4.15 7.77
C LEU A 128 -6.39 3.58 7.86
N LEU A 129 -7.03 3.42 6.69
CA LEU A 129 -8.22 2.59 6.54
C LEU A 129 -8.07 1.73 5.28
N GLY A 130 -8.54 0.48 5.34
CA GLY A 130 -8.46 -0.45 4.21
C GLY A 130 -9.78 -1.10 3.91
N SER A 131 -10.11 -1.24 2.62
CA SER A 131 -11.31 -1.89 2.14
C SER A 131 -11.20 -3.42 2.20
N GLU A 132 -12.34 -4.10 2.18
CA GLU A 132 -12.41 -5.53 1.92
C GLU A 132 -12.19 -5.82 0.44
N ALA A 133 -11.09 -6.51 0.12
CA ALA A 133 -10.84 -6.99 -1.22
C ALA A 133 -11.59 -8.31 -1.46
N VAL A 134 -12.41 -8.33 -2.52
CA VAL A 134 -13.13 -9.54 -2.98
C VAL A 134 -12.67 -9.92 -4.38
N TRP A 135 -12.67 -11.21 -4.68
CA TRP A 135 -12.38 -11.68 -6.03
C TRP A 135 -13.63 -11.54 -6.92
N VAL A 136 -13.46 -11.75 -8.22
CA VAL A 136 -14.52 -11.57 -9.23
C VAL A 136 -15.80 -12.41 -8.97
N ASP A 137 -15.70 -13.47 -8.17
CA ASP A 137 -16.83 -14.31 -7.77
C ASP A 137 -17.43 -13.92 -6.39
N GLY A 138 -16.98 -12.83 -5.79
CA GLY A 138 -17.46 -12.32 -4.51
C GLY A 138 -16.80 -12.93 -3.27
N ARG A 139 -15.91 -13.91 -3.41
CA ARG A 139 -15.15 -14.45 -2.26
C ARG A 139 -14.13 -13.43 -1.75
N VAL A 140 -14.05 -13.32 -0.43
CA VAL A 140 -13.04 -12.45 0.21
C VAL A 140 -11.63 -12.94 -0.11
N HIS A 141 -10.78 -12.03 -0.57
CA HIS A 141 -9.38 -12.32 -0.87
C HIS A 141 -8.59 -12.51 0.42
N GLY A 142 -8.33 -13.76 0.79
CA GLY A 142 -7.63 -14.11 2.03
C GLY A 142 -6.23 -13.49 2.14
N MET A 143 -5.54 -13.31 1.01
CA MET A 143 -4.21 -12.68 0.95
C MET A 143 -4.21 -11.19 1.36
N ASN A 144 -5.32 -10.48 1.13
CA ASN A 144 -5.46 -9.06 1.46
C ASN A 144 -6.18 -8.82 2.79
N LYS A 145 -6.71 -9.87 3.44
CA LYS A 145 -7.37 -9.74 4.73
C LYS A 145 -6.35 -9.53 5.85
N PRO A 146 -6.27 -8.35 6.45
CA PRO A 146 -5.28 -8.06 7.46
C PRO A 146 -5.63 -8.76 8.78
N ARG A 147 -4.60 -9.04 9.56
CA ARG A 147 -4.79 -9.58 10.91
C ARG A 147 -5.23 -8.48 11.86
N ARG A 148 -6.13 -8.81 12.77
CA ARG A 148 -6.48 -7.94 13.90
C ARG A 148 -5.22 -7.60 14.69
N ARG A 149 -5.14 -6.36 15.14
CA ARG A 149 -4.09 -5.95 16.08
C ARG A 149 -4.34 -6.68 17.41
N LEU A 150 -3.29 -7.31 17.93
CA LEU A 150 -3.38 -7.92 19.27
C LEU A 150 -3.62 -6.83 20.30
N PRO A 151 -4.52 -7.01 21.28
CA PRO A 151 -4.69 -6.09 22.39
C PRO A 151 -3.39 -6.07 23.19
N ILE A 152 -2.61 -4.99 23.04
CA ILE A 152 -1.41 -4.79 23.84
C ILE A 152 -1.83 -4.10 25.12
N ARG A 153 -1.30 -4.58 26.24
CA ARG A 153 -1.60 -4.17 27.63
C ARG A 153 -1.35 -2.68 27.96
N ASN A 154 -0.90 -1.87 27.03
CA ASN A 154 -0.61 -0.44 27.21
C ASN A 154 -1.77 0.44 26.72
N GLY A 155 -3.01 0.12 27.10
CA GLY A 155 -4.05 1.10 27.26
C GLY A 155 -4.54 1.85 26.02
N ARG A 156 -4.25 1.39 24.78
CA ARG A 156 -4.92 1.94 23.62
C ARG A 156 -6.32 1.35 23.54
N PRO A 157 -7.38 2.16 23.64
CA PRO A 157 -8.73 1.65 23.59
C PRO A 157 -8.96 0.90 22.27
N GLN A 158 -9.55 -0.29 22.34
CA GLN A 158 -10.15 -0.92 21.16
C GLN A 158 -11.35 -0.06 20.78
N LEU A 159 -11.18 0.69 19.70
CA LEU A 159 -12.24 1.53 19.22
C LEU A 159 -13.22 0.67 18.43
N GLN A 160 -14.47 0.80 18.76
CA GLN A 160 -15.56 0.25 17.99
C GLN A 160 -15.90 1.28 16.92
N VAL A 161 -15.38 1.06 15.71
CA VAL A 161 -15.80 1.78 14.53
C VAL A 161 -16.76 0.88 13.79
N SER A 162 -17.82 1.40 13.29
CA SER A 162 -18.98 0.77 12.63
C SER A 162 -18.97 -0.78 12.56
N ALA A 163 -20.13 -1.39 12.53
CA ALA A 163 -20.31 -2.84 12.59
C ALA A 163 -19.30 -3.59 11.69
N HIS A 164 -18.48 -4.44 12.31
CA HIS A 164 -17.47 -5.29 11.66
C HIS A 164 -16.11 -4.67 11.32
N ALA A 165 -15.88 -3.37 11.49
CA ALA A 165 -14.55 -2.80 11.39
C ALA A 165 -13.67 -3.24 12.57
N TYR A 166 -12.36 -3.42 12.34
CA TYR A 166 -11.43 -3.78 13.41
C TYR A 166 -10.04 -3.17 13.20
N GLN A 167 -9.35 -2.92 14.30
CA GLN A 167 -8.00 -2.40 14.26
C GLN A 167 -7.03 -3.41 13.65
N VAL A 168 -6.13 -2.87 12.84
CA VAL A 168 -5.12 -3.65 12.12
C VAL A 168 -3.70 -3.26 12.51
N ARG A 169 -2.75 -4.14 12.22
CA ARG A 169 -1.31 -3.89 12.42
C ARG A 169 -0.60 -3.43 11.16
N SER A 170 -1.17 -3.74 10.01
CA SER A 170 -0.73 -3.36 8.68
C SER A 170 -1.87 -3.52 7.68
N LEU A 171 -1.76 -2.86 6.53
CA LEU A 171 -2.67 -2.99 5.39
C LEU A 171 -1.85 -3.17 4.11
N SER A 172 -2.45 -3.80 3.09
CA SER A 172 -1.92 -3.78 1.73
C SER A 172 -2.39 -2.53 0.99
N PHE A 173 -1.66 -2.10 -0.04
CA PHE A 173 -2.06 -0.98 -0.91
C PHE A 173 -3.19 -1.33 -1.89
N VAL A 174 -3.85 -2.46 -1.69
CA VAL A 174 -5.10 -2.82 -2.36
C VAL A 174 -6.25 -2.05 -1.71
N SER A 175 -6.56 -0.84 -2.20
CA SER A 175 -7.54 0.09 -1.61
C SER A 175 -7.22 0.48 -0.15
N CYS A 176 -6.10 1.17 0.00
CA CYS A 176 -5.64 1.70 1.29
C CYS A 176 -5.78 3.22 1.33
N LEU A 177 -6.60 3.74 2.23
CA LEU A 177 -6.74 5.17 2.49
C LEU A 177 -5.72 5.58 3.56
N VAL A 178 -4.76 6.44 3.20
CA VAL A 178 -3.63 6.86 4.04
C VAL A 178 -3.77 8.33 4.40
N ASN A 179 -3.79 8.66 5.68
CA ASN A 179 -3.90 10.02 6.17
C ASN A 179 -2.62 10.82 5.87
N VAL A 180 -2.77 12.00 5.25
CA VAL A 180 -1.63 12.85 4.88
C VAL A 180 -0.84 13.33 6.10
N ARG A 181 -1.52 13.64 7.22
CA ARG A 181 -0.82 14.02 8.48
C ARG A 181 0.01 12.88 9.04
N ALA A 182 -0.45 11.63 8.89
CA ALA A 182 0.32 10.47 9.32
C ALA A 182 1.57 10.27 8.45
N ILE A 183 1.49 10.53 7.13
CA ILE A 183 2.65 10.53 6.23
C ILE A 183 3.65 11.61 6.65
N GLN A 184 3.18 12.84 6.85
CA GLN A 184 4.00 13.98 7.26
C GLN A 184 4.66 13.75 8.64
N ALA A 185 3.91 13.21 9.60
CA ALA A 185 4.45 12.88 10.92
C ALA A 185 5.51 11.76 10.89
N ALA A 186 5.39 10.82 9.95
CA ALA A 186 6.41 9.80 9.71
C ALA A 186 7.66 10.39 9.03
N GLY A 187 7.50 11.49 8.28
CA GLY A 187 8.57 12.20 7.56
C GLY A 187 9.26 11.36 6.49
N THR A 188 8.61 10.30 6.00
CA THR A 188 9.17 9.40 4.99
C THR A 188 8.08 8.71 4.19
N LEU A 189 8.36 8.44 2.92
CA LEU A 189 7.58 7.61 2.00
C LEU A 189 7.88 6.10 2.17
N PRO A 190 7.16 5.20 1.49
CA PRO A 190 7.55 3.80 1.39
C PRO A 190 8.97 3.64 0.83
N ARG A 191 9.57 2.47 0.99
CA ARG A 191 10.91 2.17 0.46
C ARG A 191 10.80 1.59 -0.95
N ALA A 192 11.07 2.39 -1.98
CA ALA A 192 11.09 1.95 -3.38
C ALA A 192 12.05 0.77 -3.62
N ALA A 193 13.13 0.65 -2.81
CA ALA A 193 14.10 -0.45 -2.87
C ALA A 193 13.46 -1.84 -2.70
N PHE A 194 12.28 -1.94 -2.11
CA PHE A 194 11.57 -3.21 -2.01
C PHE A 194 11.14 -3.74 -3.38
N PHE A 195 10.91 -2.86 -4.33
CA PHE A 195 10.50 -3.15 -5.70
C PHE A 195 9.14 -3.85 -5.79
N LEU A 196 8.99 -5.01 -5.16
CA LEU A 196 7.77 -5.81 -5.16
C LEU A 196 7.61 -6.51 -3.82
N TRP A 197 6.38 -6.46 -3.24
CA TRP A 197 5.97 -7.09 -2.00
C TRP A 197 6.65 -6.60 -0.73
N ASN A 198 5.89 -6.57 0.33
CA ASN A 198 6.27 -6.15 1.68
C ASN A 198 6.58 -4.65 1.85
N ASP A 199 6.57 -3.84 0.80
CA ASP A 199 6.65 -2.37 0.85
C ASP A 199 5.43 -1.79 1.58
N ASP A 200 4.24 -2.22 1.21
CA ASP A 200 2.97 -1.90 1.85
C ASP A 200 2.94 -2.32 3.32
N PHE A 201 3.32 -3.57 3.59
CA PHE A 201 3.36 -4.11 4.96
C PHE A 201 4.38 -3.36 5.83
N GLU A 202 5.58 -3.09 5.33
CA GLU A 202 6.61 -2.32 6.05
C GLU A 202 6.12 -0.91 6.35
N TYR A 203 5.62 -0.20 5.33
CA TYR A 203 5.22 1.18 5.45
C TYR A 203 4.00 1.36 6.37
N THR A 204 2.94 0.60 6.13
CA THR A 204 1.73 0.68 6.95
C THR A 204 2.01 0.27 8.40
N SER A 205 2.86 -0.73 8.63
CA SER A 205 3.28 -1.09 10.00
C SER A 205 4.06 0.03 10.69
N ARG A 206 4.82 0.82 9.94
CA ARG A 206 5.57 1.97 10.45
C ARG A 206 4.63 3.10 10.86
N LEU A 207 3.65 3.45 10.02
CA LEU A 207 2.62 4.44 10.34
C LEU A 207 1.78 4.01 11.56
N LEU A 208 1.46 2.72 11.66
CA LEU A 208 0.67 2.17 12.75
C LEU A 208 1.46 1.91 14.04
N LYS A 209 2.75 2.21 14.07
CA LYS A 209 3.51 2.21 15.33
C LYS A 209 2.95 3.25 16.31
N THR A 210 2.60 4.41 15.82
CA THR A 210 2.04 5.53 16.61
C THR A 210 0.59 5.84 16.26
N GLY A 211 0.16 5.55 15.04
CA GLY A 211 -1.19 5.75 14.53
C GLY A 211 -2.13 4.58 14.79
N ILE A 212 -3.40 4.80 14.45
CA ILE A 212 -4.46 3.78 14.49
C ILE A 212 -4.90 3.53 13.05
N GLY A 213 -5.17 2.28 12.69
CA GLY A 213 -5.69 1.90 11.39
C GLY A 213 -6.77 0.85 11.50
N TYR A 214 -7.72 0.89 10.56
CA TYR A 214 -8.88 0.00 10.54
C TYR A 214 -9.01 -0.73 9.21
N TYR A 215 -9.46 -1.97 9.28
CA TYR A 215 -10.04 -2.67 8.15
C TYR A 215 -11.55 -2.47 8.19
N VAL A 216 -12.14 -2.08 7.06
CA VAL A 216 -13.53 -1.65 6.94
C VAL A 216 -14.28 -2.53 5.94
N PRO A 217 -14.93 -3.63 6.38
CA PRO A 217 -15.63 -4.56 5.50
C PRO A 217 -16.82 -3.95 4.74
N ALA A 218 -17.36 -2.81 5.21
CA ALA A 218 -18.41 -2.07 4.52
C ALA A 218 -17.91 -1.43 3.21
N SER A 219 -16.62 -1.12 3.14
CA SER A 219 -15.96 -0.65 1.92
C SER A 219 -15.43 -1.85 1.16
N ARG A 220 -15.86 -2.05 -0.11
CA ARG A 220 -15.48 -3.21 -0.91
C ARG A 220 -14.86 -2.83 -2.24
N VAL A 221 -13.88 -3.64 -2.66
CA VAL A 221 -13.25 -3.53 -3.98
C VAL A 221 -13.09 -4.91 -4.60
N TRP A 222 -13.29 -5.02 -5.90
CA TRP A 222 -12.86 -6.21 -6.65
C TRP A 222 -11.36 -6.14 -6.88
N HIS A 223 -10.64 -7.21 -6.51
CA HIS A 223 -9.22 -7.37 -6.83
C HIS A 223 -9.09 -8.46 -7.91
N LYS A 224 -8.92 -8.04 -9.15
CA LYS A 224 -8.98 -8.89 -10.36
C LYS A 224 -7.67 -9.60 -10.65
N THR A 225 -7.11 -10.30 -9.64
CA THR A 225 -5.94 -11.15 -9.86
C THR A 225 -6.25 -12.28 -10.85
N LYS A 226 -5.23 -12.72 -11.62
CA LYS A 226 -5.39 -13.79 -12.64
C LYS A 226 -5.92 -15.09 -12.06
N VAL A 227 -5.52 -15.42 -10.83
CA VAL A 227 -5.95 -16.64 -10.12
C VAL A 227 -6.24 -16.28 -8.68
N PHE A 228 -7.31 -16.83 -8.11
CA PHE A 228 -7.66 -16.63 -6.69
C PHE A 228 -6.51 -17.06 -5.79
N GLY A 229 -6.03 -16.18 -4.91
CA GLY A 229 -4.91 -16.48 -4.00
C GLY A 229 -3.55 -16.62 -4.69
N SER A 230 -3.36 -16.08 -5.90
CA SER A 230 -2.19 -16.33 -6.76
C SER A 230 -0.83 -15.99 -6.16
N SER A 231 -0.72 -14.98 -5.28
CA SER A 231 0.56 -14.65 -4.63
C SER A 231 1.00 -15.69 -3.59
N ASP A 232 0.05 -16.49 -3.08
CA ASP A 232 0.32 -17.54 -2.09
C ASP A 232 0.44 -18.93 -2.74
N ALA A 233 0.05 -19.09 -4.02
CA ALA A 233 0.05 -20.38 -4.69
C ALA A 233 1.43 -20.75 -5.23
N ASP A 234 1.98 -19.98 -6.16
CA ASP A 234 3.32 -20.17 -6.73
C ASP A 234 3.94 -18.81 -7.13
N PRO A 235 4.82 -18.25 -6.32
CA PRO A 235 5.42 -16.95 -6.57
C PRO A 235 6.49 -16.97 -7.69
N GLY A 236 6.99 -18.14 -8.09
CA GLY A 236 8.05 -18.28 -9.07
C GLY A 236 9.31 -17.49 -8.69
N SER A 237 9.95 -16.84 -9.69
CA SER A 237 11.16 -16.03 -9.48
C SER A 237 10.95 -14.82 -8.55
N ARG A 238 9.72 -14.33 -8.40
CA ARG A 238 9.38 -13.20 -7.51
C ARG A 238 9.57 -13.53 -6.04
N PHE A 239 9.68 -14.82 -5.67
CA PHE A 239 9.97 -15.24 -4.30
C PHE A 239 11.29 -14.68 -3.75
N PHE A 240 12.23 -14.33 -4.63
CA PHE A 240 13.43 -13.60 -4.26
C PHE A 240 13.13 -12.31 -3.47
N TYR A 241 12.16 -11.52 -3.94
CA TYR A 241 11.78 -10.26 -3.28
C TYR A 241 11.13 -10.53 -1.93
N GLU A 242 10.24 -11.52 -1.82
CA GLU A 242 9.64 -11.90 -0.54
C GLU A 242 10.72 -12.18 0.51
N VAL A 243 11.74 -12.97 0.17
CA VAL A 243 12.80 -13.36 1.11
C VAL A 243 13.70 -12.18 1.44
N ARG A 244 14.23 -11.47 0.43
CA ARG A 244 15.12 -10.32 0.64
C ARG A 244 14.44 -9.24 1.48
N ASN A 245 13.22 -8.87 1.14
CA ASN A 245 12.50 -7.79 1.78
C ASN A 245 12.12 -8.13 3.22
N LYS A 246 11.75 -9.39 3.51
CA LYS A 246 11.52 -9.84 4.90
C LYS A 246 12.78 -9.73 5.75
N ILE A 247 13.94 -10.12 5.22
CA ILE A 247 15.20 -9.97 5.94
C ILE A 247 15.53 -8.50 6.18
N TRP A 248 15.34 -7.63 5.19
CA TRP A 248 15.49 -6.19 5.37
C TRP A 248 14.54 -5.63 6.44
N MET A 249 13.29 -6.08 6.49
CA MET A 249 12.34 -5.70 7.54
C MET A 249 12.84 -6.10 8.93
N PHE A 250 13.32 -7.34 9.12
CA PHE A 250 13.85 -7.81 10.39
C PHE A 250 15.11 -7.05 10.81
N ARG A 251 15.92 -6.58 9.86
CA ARG A 251 17.16 -5.84 10.15
C ARG A 251 16.93 -4.35 10.36
N PHE A 252 16.11 -3.72 9.54
CA PHE A 252 16.02 -2.25 9.43
C PHE A 252 14.67 -1.67 9.87
N SER A 253 13.65 -2.49 10.04
CA SER A 253 12.29 -2.06 10.42
C SER A 253 11.75 -2.77 11.67
N ARG A 254 12.60 -3.51 12.39
CA ARG A 254 12.20 -4.23 13.61
C ARG A 254 11.56 -3.32 14.66
N GLY A 255 11.97 -2.06 14.72
CA GLY A 255 11.43 -1.06 15.63
C GLY A 255 9.96 -0.69 15.37
N ASN A 256 9.35 -1.14 14.26
CA ASN A 256 7.93 -0.99 14.01
C ASN A 256 7.08 -1.96 14.84
N PHE A 257 7.67 -3.00 15.40
CA PHE A 257 6.98 -4.12 16.03
C PHE A 257 7.38 -4.24 17.51
N THR A 258 6.46 -4.70 18.34
CA THR A 258 6.78 -5.20 19.68
C THR A 258 7.54 -6.53 19.58
N ALA A 259 8.20 -6.96 20.65
CA ALA A 259 8.92 -8.23 20.65
C ALA A 259 8.02 -9.43 20.34
N ILE A 260 6.77 -9.42 20.84
CA ILE A 260 5.79 -10.47 20.59
C ILE A 260 5.35 -10.46 19.12
N GLU A 261 5.06 -9.27 18.56
CA GLU A 261 4.70 -9.12 17.14
C GLU A 261 5.85 -9.58 16.24
N LEU A 262 7.10 -9.23 16.60
CA LEU A 262 8.29 -9.63 15.85
C LEU A 262 8.47 -11.15 15.85
N LEU A 263 8.32 -11.80 17.01
CA LEU A 263 8.38 -13.26 17.12
C LEU A 263 7.27 -13.92 16.29
N ALA A 264 6.04 -13.43 16.42
CA ALA A 264 4.92 -13.94 15.62
C ALA A 264 5.15 -13.77 14.11
N LEU A 265 5.75 -12.65 13.69
CA LEU A 265 6.11 -12.39 12.30
C LEU A 265 7.21 -13.34 11.81
N LEU A 266 8.24 -13.61 12.63
CA LEU A 266 9.30 -14.59 12.30
C LEU A 266 8.73 -15.99 12.09
N VAL A 267 7.90 -16.47 13.02
CA VAL A 267 7.25 -17.79 12.93
C VAL A 267 6.35 -17.87 11.69
N ALA A 268 5.52 -16.84 11.46
CA ALA A 268 4.64 -16.78 10.30
C ALA A 268 5.42 -16.76 8.98
N THR A 269 6.55 -16.06 8.93
CA THR A 269 7.44 -16.00 7.76
C THR A 269 8.08 -17.36 7.48
N GLY A 270 8.65 -18.00 8.50
CA GLY A 270 9.23 -19.34 8.35
C GLY A 270 8.20 -20.38 7.87
N ARG A 271 7.00 -20.38 8.48
CA ARG A 271 5.88 -21.22 8.05
C ARG A 271 5.49 -20.93 6.59
N ARG A 272 5.37 -19.65 6.20
CA ARG A 272 5.01 -19.26 4.82
C ARG A 272 6.06 -19.77 3.83
N TRP A 273 7.35 -19.56 4.09
CA TRP A 273 8.43 -20.01 3.21
C TRP A 273 8.46 -21.53 3.06
N LEU A 274 8.27 -22.28 4.16
CA LEU A 274 8.16 -23.74 4.12
C LEU A 274 6.97 -24.19 3.27
N LEU A 275 5.80 -23.61 3.48
CA LEU A 275 4.60 -23.95 2.72
C LEU A 275 4.74 -23.57 1.24
N THR A 276 5.40 -22.45 0.91
CA THR A 276 5.71 -22.07 -0.46
C THR A 276 6.60 -23.13 -1.13
N PHE A 277 7.65 -23.56 -0.45
CA PHE A 277 8.52 -24.62 -0.96
C PHE A 277 7.78 -25.95 -1.19
N VAL A 278 6.95 -26.36 -0.23
CA VAL A 278 6.20 -27.63 -0.33
C VAL A 278 5.20 -27.60 -1.48
N ARG A 279 4.52 -26.45 -1.71
CA ARG A 279 3.45 -26.30 -2.70
C ARG A 279 3.95 -25.93 -4.09
N ALA A 280 5.18 -25.42 -4.20
CA ALA A 280 5.72 -24.95 -5.45
C ALA A 280 5.83 -26.06 -6.50
N HIS A 281 5.51 -25.71 -7.75
CA HIS A 281 5.69 -26.58 -8.91
C HIS A 281 7.18 -26.77 -9.19
N ASP A 282 7.96 -25.68 -9.18
CA ASP A 282 9.43 -25.71 -9.31
C ASP A 282 10.12 -25.40 -7.96
N ARG A 283 10.35 -26.46 -7.18
CA ARG A 283 11.05 -26.36 -5.88
C ARG A 283 12.50 -25.91 -6.01
N ARG A 284 13.17 -26.22 -7.14
CA ARG A 284 14.58 -25.79 -7.38
C ARG A 284 14.63 -24.28 -7.53
N GLN A 285 13.69 -23.70 -8.29
CA GLN A 285 13.57 -22.24 -8.42
C GLN A 285 13.31 -21.58 -7.06
N ILE A 286 12.42 -22.13 -6.24
CA ILE A 286 12.12 -21.58 -4.90
C ILE A 286 13.35 -21.65 -4.00
N LEU A 287 14.10 -22.76 -3.97
CA LEU A 287 15.35 -22.86 -3.19
C LEU A 287 16.41 -21.87 -3.69
N HIS A 288 16.54 -21.70 -5.00
CA HIS A 288 17.44 -20.71 -5.57
C HIS A 288 17.06 -19.28 -5.15
N CYS A 289 15.78 -18.93 -5.23
CA CYS A 289 15.26 -17.63 -4.78
C CYS A 289 15.46 -17.43 -3.26
N LEU A 290 15.23 -18.47 -2.46
CA LEU A 290 15.45 -18.44 -1.01
C LEU A 290 16.92 -18.12 -0.71
N SER A 291 17.86 -18.89 -1.28
CA SER A 291 19.31 -18.70 -1.07
C SER A 291 19.77 -17.30 -1.50
N ARG A 292 19.42 -16.88 -2.73
CA ARG A 292 19.76 -15.54 -3.25
C ARG A 292 19.14 -14.43 -2.43
N GLY A 293 17.87 -14.56 -2.06
CA GLY A 293 17.15 -13.58 -1.23
C GLY A 293 17.77 -13.44 0.14
N PHE A 294 18.14 -14.55 0.79
CA PHE A 294 18.88 -14.54 2.06
C PHE A 294 20.22 -13.83 1.94
N LYS A 295 21.05 -14.23 0.96
CA LYS A 295 22.35 -13.60 0.70
C LYS A 295 22.19 -12.08 0.48
N ALA A 296 21.28 -11.68 -0.41
CA ALA A 296 21.04 -10.28 -0.71
C ALA A 296 20.53 -9.53 0.52
N GLY A 297 19.54 -10.09 1.24
CA GLY A 297 18.96 -9.45 2.43
C GLY A 297 19.95 -9.27 3.57
N LEU A 298 20.92 -10.18 3.72
CA LEU A 298 21.99 -10.06 4.73
C LEU A 298 23.14 -9.15 4.26
N ALA A 299 23.53 -9.24 2.99
CA ALA A 299 24.71 -8.52 2.47
C ALA A 299 24.41 -7.06 2.10
N THR A 300 23.15 -6.69 1.82
CA THR A 300 22.79 -5.36 1.33
C THR A 300 21.87 -4.60 2.31
N ARG A 301 21.70 -3.31 2.00
CA ARG A 301 20.70 -2.43 2.64
C ARG A 301 19.75 -1.89 1.56
N PRO A 302 18.50 -1.51 1.91
CA PRO A 302 17.64 -0.77 0.99
C PRO A 302 18.32 0.54 0.60
N SER A 303 18.45 0.81 -0.69
CA SER A 303 18.87 2.13 -1.19
C SER A 303 17.84 3.19 -0.83
N SER A 304 18.27 4.45 -0.74
CA SER A 304 17.33 5.57 -0.52
C SER A 304 16.41 5.76 -1.73
N ASN A 305 15.24 6.35 -1.51
CA ASN A 305 14.36 6.74 -2.61
C ASN A 305 15.07 7.77 -3.52
N HIS A 306 15.79 8.72 -2.93
CA HIS A 306 16.59 9.71 -3.67
C HIS A 306 17.51 9.05 -4.71
N ASP A 307 18.34 8.07 -4.29
CA ASP A 307 19.30 7.41 -5.19
C ASP A 307 18.60 6.60 -6.28
N LEU A 308 17.50 5.95 -5.95
CA LEU A 308 16.75 5.11 -6.90
C LEU A 308 16.08 5.94 -7.98
N PHE A 309 15.63 7.14 -7.66
CA PHE A 309 14.97 8.06 -8.59
C PHE A 309 15.92 9.08 -9.26
N ALA A 310 17.23 8.86 -9.19
CA ALA A 310 18.22 9.77 -9.81
C ALA A 310 18.05 9.95 -11.33
N ARG A 311 17.38 9.00 -12.01
CA ARG A 311 17.06 9.08 -13.45
C ARG A 311 15.66 9.64 -13.73
N GLU A 312 14.93 10.04 -12.70
CA GLU A 312 13.58 10.60 -12.74
C GLU A 312 13.57 11.96 -12.02
N PRO A 313 14.25 12.99 -12.53
CA PRO A 313 14.59 14.20 -11.77
C PRO A 313 13.36 14.97 -11.25
N GLU A 314 12.27 14.99 -12.02
CA GLU A 314 11.03 15.65 -11.59
C GLU A 314 10.39 14.92 -10.40
N VAL A 315 10.32 13.60 -10.48
CA VAL A 315 9.79 12.76 -9.40
C VAL A 315 10.72 12.76 -8.21
N GLN A 316 12.03 12.71 -8.42
CA GLN A 316 13.04 12.80 -7.35
C GLN A 316 12.86 14.09 -6.53
N ALA A 317 12.67 15.23 -7.18
CA ALA A 317 12.44 16.49 -6.49
C ALA A 317 11.17 16.49 -5.62
N LEU A 318 10.10 15.80 -6.05
CA LEU A 318 8.88 15.62 -5.26
C LEU A 318 9.12 14.69 -4.07
N ILE A 319 9.85 13.60 -4.28
CA ILE A 319 10.23 12.65 -3.23
C ILE A 319 11.07 13.34 -2.16
N ASP A 320 12.06 14.14 -2.55
CA ASP A 320 12.93 14.84 -1.62
C ASP A 320 12.16 15.83 -0.74
N ARG A 321 11.14 16.49 -1.29
CA ARG A 321 10.25 17.35 -0.51
C ARG A 321 9.42 16.55 0.52
N ALA A 322 8.94 15.38 0.13
CA ALA A 322 8.11 14.52 0.99
C ALA A 322 8.94 13.79 2.06
N ASP A 323 10.20 13.43 1.75
CA ASP A 323 11.13 12.74 2.66
C ASP A 323 11.96 13.71 3.54
N GLN A 324 11.66 15.01 3.56
CA GLN A 324 12.41 16.10 4.24
C GLN A 324 12.43 16.01 5.78
N GLY A 325 12.45 14.86 6.36
CA GLY A 325 12.54 14.75 7.83
C GLY A 325 13.64 13.87 8.37
N ARG A 326 14.23 12.92 7.62
CA ARG A 326 15.14 11.92 8.20
C ARG A 326 16.28 11.37 7.35
N GLN A 327 16.75 12.05 6.32
CA GLN A 327 18.02 11.65 5.70
C GLN A 327 19.24 11.85 6.63
N ALA A 328 19.06 12.55 7.75
CA ALA A 328 20.13 12.86 8.71
C ALA A 328 20.39 11.77 9.77
N VAL A 329 19.66 10.67 9.82
CA VAL A 329 19.71 9.70 10.95
C VAL A 329 20.13 8.27 10.53
N ILE A 330 20.52 8.05 9.28
CA ILE A 330 21.13 6.78 8.87
C ILE A 330 22.59 7.05 8.45
N ARG A 331 23.38 7.60 9.39
CA ARG A 331 24.85 7.52 9.37
C ARG A 331 25.33 6.47 10.34
#